data_ba4c5a4641fba201599e1ef65b160cbe
#
_entry.id   ba4c5a4641fba201599e1ef65b160cbe
#
_cell.length_a   1.000
_cell.length_b   1.000
_cell.length_c   1.000
_cell.angle_alpha   90.00
_cell.angle_beta   90.00
_cell.angle_gamma   90.00
#
_symmetry.space_group_name_H-M   'P 1'
#
loop_
_entity.id
_entity.type
_entity.pdbx_description
1 polymer ?
#
loop_
_entity_poly.entity_id
_entity_poly.type
_entity_poly.pdbx_seq_one_letter_code
_entity_poly.pdbx_strand_id
1 'polypeptide(L)'
;MSALTDNLTDNPRSTMGLPKWSRIWLIAMRDFMGYVKTWGFWLSLLFPVIGLGLGILFQTADIDLSPPRYETVIDATDVHGDAIQDFYATELAAQNATAVKAMSALLPEAEREDFRNRVDARGADAGLAELSERYPAVADQVELPEPTLIFVDPPADSLAGLTPWLDGERTLSIDGKAQKLNGAIVIRGTADAPQPQYWSKNFNNAPAERLMNRYFREKAKRTYLESAGLSPEGFDKAVEGRSKVEVFDPAALSGGAEDDAQAISNWDRLPFFAGLGLAFFLLMTIFAGAFMLLTSMIEEKMNKLLEMMLASTRFSEIMLGKMLGAALLTLASLLPYIVLIVGGIVAFLLFGEPEQVAAIREALPPSTLILSFIFLVLGYIFYAAILIALGAMAQSMQDAQTLSLPVMLVMFMGLGVIMVGVNAPDSAVVTAASIFPLTSPFAMMIRLASDPPLWQILLSIALLFVSVVGVMWVCARVFRFGVLSGSGVGAITGWFRRTVLRRPA
;
A
#
# COMPACT_ATOMS: atom_id res chain seq x y z
N MET A 1 60.35 -46.98 11.82
CA MET A 1 59.08 -46.70 12.51
C MET A 1 59.18 -45.33 13.20
N SER A 2 59.52 -44.28 12.44
CA SER A 2 59.76 -42.94 13.00
C SER A 2 59.57 -41.81 11.96
N ALA A 3 58.76 -42.03 10.93
CA ALA A 3 58.57 -41.03 9.86
C ALA A 3 57.08 -40.83 9.44
N LEU A 4 56.12 -41.18 10.31
CA LEU A 4 54.69 -41.08 10.02
C LEU A 4 53.89 -40.23 11.05
N THR A 5 54.57 -39.57 11.97
CA THR A 5 53.89 -38.78 13.02
C THR A 5 54.01 -37.25 12.88
N ASP A 6 54.69 -36.75 11.83
CA ASP A 6 54.98 -35.30 11.72
C ASP A 6 54.03 -34.50 10.80
N ASN A 7 52.97 -35.12 10.26
CA ASN A 7 52.06 -34.45 9.30
C ASN A 7 50.63 -34.22 9.82
N LEU A 8 50.37 -34.27 11.12
CA LEU A 8 49.05 -34.06 11.71
C LEU A 8 48.92 -32.72 12.50
N THR A 9 49.89 -31.83 12.41
CA THR A 9 49.83 -30.54 13.10
C THR A 9 49.67 -29.33 12.19
N ASP A 10 49.37 -29.52 10.90
CA ASP A 10 48.92 -28.40 10.07
C ASP A 10 47.45 -28.16 10.32
N ASN A 11 47.21 -27.43 11.41
CA ASN A 11 45.96 -26.86 11.81
C ASN A 11 45.56 -25.77 10.78
N PRO A 12 44.51 -25.93 9.95
CA PRO A 12 44.07 -24.87 9.12
C PRO A 12 43.23 -23.87 9.94
N ARG A 13 43.84 -23.35 11.02
CA ARG A 13 43.27 -22.23 11.77
C ARG A 13 43.74 -20.93 11.15
N SER A 14 42.74 -20.18 10.71
CA SER A 14 42.78 -18.74 10.53
C SER A 14 43.68 -18.19 9.43
N THR A 15 43.30 -18.31 8.21
CA THR A 15 43.32 -17.13 7.39
C THR A 15 41.91 -16.52 7.47
N MET A 16 41.71 -15.51 8.31
CA MET A 16 40.62 -14.55 8.22
C MET A 16 40.83 -13.73 6.93
N GLY A 17 40.90 -14.40 5.79
CA GLY A 17 40.85 -13.76 4.49
C GLY A 17 39.42 -13.37 4.19
N LEU A 18 39.23 -12.22 3.56
CA LEU A 18 37.96 -11.81 2.99
C LEU A 18 37.34 -12.95 2.16
N PRO A 19 36.02 -13.06 2.07
CA PRO A 19 35.36 -14.08 1.27
C PRO A 19 35.81 -13.97 -0.19
N LYS A 20 36.11 -15.11 -0.85
CA LYS A 20 36.56 -15.10 -2.23
C LYS A 20 35.38 -14.82 -3.14
N TRP A 21 35.38 -13.67 -3.78
CA TRP A 21 34.28 -13.19 -4.64
C TRP A 21 33.98 -14.17 -5.80
N SER A 22 34.96 -14.85 -6.34
CA SER A 22 34.77 -15.85 -7.38
C SER A 22 33.89 -17.03 -6.93
N ARG A 23 33.99 -17.48 -5.68
CA ARG A 23 33.16 -18.55 -5.13
C ARG A 23 31.72 -18.10 -4.91
N ILE A 24 31.55 -16.87 -4.39
CA ILE A 24 30.23 -16.23 -4.21
C ILE A 24 29.51 -16.17 -5.56
N TRP A 25 30.23 -15.71 -6.60
CA TRP A 25 29.69 -15.60 -7.96
C TRP A 25 29.29 -16.96 -8.57
N LEU A 26 30.13 -17.98 -8.42
CA LEU A 26 29.83 -19.34 -8.91
C LEU A 26 28.57 -19.92 -8.26
N ILE A 27 28.42 -19.75 -6.95
CA ILE A 27 27.21 -20.19 -6.23
C ILE A 27 26.00 -19.41 -6.74
N ALA A 28 26.10 -18.08 -6.85
CA ALA A 28 25.03 -17.22 -7.34
C ALA A 28 24.59 -17.61 -8.76
N MET A 29 25.54 -17.83 -9.67
CA MET A 29 25.22 -18.17 -11.05
C MET A 29 24.63 -19.58 -11.19
N ARG A 30 25.08 -20.54 -10.40
CA ARG A 30 24.49 -21.88 -10.34
C ARG A 30 23.00 -21.80 -9.96
N ASP A 31 22.70 -21.09 -8.89
CA ASP A 31 21.33 -20.96 -8.38
C ASP A 31 20.46 -20.18 -9.38
N PHE A 32 20.97 -19.07 -9.91
CA PHE A 32 20.30 -18.29 -10.96
C PHE A 32 19.91 -19.16 -12.18
N MET A 33 20.87 -19.88 -12.76
CA MET A 33 20.62 -20.72 -13.93
C MET A 33 19.69 -21.91 -13.63
N GLY A 34 19.73 -22.43 -12.41
CA GLY A 34 18.84 -23.50 -11.97
C GLY A 34 17.36 -23.13 -12.08
N TYR A 35 17.04 -21.86 -11.78
CA TYR A 35 15.65 -21.39 -11.77
C TYR A 35 15.18 -20.79 -13.09
N VAL A 36 16.00 -19.99 -13.77
CA VAL A 36 15.64 -19.39 -15.07
C VAL A 36 15.26 -20.44 -16.10
N LYS A 37 15.80 -21.66 -15.99
CA LYS A 37 15.46 -22.79 -16.87
C LYS A 37 14.11 -23.43 -16.55
N THR A 38 13.46 -23.10 -15.42
CA THR A 38 12.17 -23.69 -15.03
C THR A 38 10.99 -22.94 -15.64
N TRP A 39 9.96 -23.67 -16.04
CA TRP A 39 8.71 -23.08 -16.54
C TRP A 39 8.02 -22.18 -15.47
N GLY A 40 8.10 -22.60 -14.21
CA GLY A 40 7.53 -21.85 -13.08
C GLY A 40 8.09 -20.45 -12.95
N PHE A 41 9.37 -20.23 -13.31
CA PHE A 41 9.94 -18.89 -13.34
C PHE A 41 9.20 -17.97 -14.32
N TRP A 42 8.98 -18.43 -15.55
CA TRP A 42 8.29 -17.65 -16.58
C TRP A 42 6.82 -17.40 -16.24
N LEU A 43 6.16 -18.38 -15.62
CA LEU A 43 4.77 -18.22 -15.15
C LEU A 43 4.68 -17.20 -14.01
N SER A 44 5.66 -17.13 -13.11
CA SER A 44 5.69 -16.18 -12.01
C SER A 44 5.74 -14.71 -12.46
N LEU A 45 6.20 -14.46 -13.69
CA LEU A 45 6.22 -13.12 -14.29
C LEU A 45 4.82 -12.53 -14.53
N LEU A 46 3.78 -13.37 -14.55
CA LEU A 46 2.38 -12.91 -14.69
C LEU A 46 1.78 -12.40 -13.39
N PHE A 47 2.33 -12.78 -12.24
CA PHE A 47 1.77 -12.44 -10.93
C PHE A 47 1.63 -10.94 -10.67
N PRO A 48 2.63 -10.09 -10.95
CA PRO A 48 2.51 -8.64 -10.77
C PRO A 48 1.46 -8.00 -11.69
N VAL A 49 1.29 -8.53 -12.92
CA VAL A 49 0.27 -8.04 -13.86
C VAL A 49 -1.14 -8.31 -13.32
N ILE A 50 -1.35 -9.51 -12.78
CA ILE A 50 -2.62 -9.89 -12.13
C ILE A 50 -2.85 -9.00 -10.88
N GLY A 51 -1.81 -8.80 -10.06
CA GLY A 51 -1.88 -7.95 -8.88
C GLY A 51 -2.23 -6.49 -9.19
N LEU A 52 -1.64 -5.95 -10.25
CA LEU A 52 -1.93 -4.59 -10.72
C LEU A 52 -3.36 -4.49 -11.25
N GLY A 53 -3.84 -5.50 -11.99
CA GLY A 53 -5.23 -5.60 -12.44
C GLY A 53 -6.22 -5.67 -11.28
N LEU A 54 -5.92 -6.44 -10.24
CA LEU A 54 -6.71 -6.49 -9.02
C LEU A 54 -6.69 -5.16 -8.26
N GLY A 55 -5.53 -4.49 -8.16
CA GLY A 55 -5.41 -3.18 -7.55
C GLY A 55 -6.29 -2.13 -8.22
N ILE A 56 -6.31 -2.10 -9.55
CA ILE A 56 -7.21 -1.23 -10.33
C ILE A 56 -8.68 -1.60 -10.06
N LEU A 57 -9.00 -2.90 -10.01
CA LEU A 57 -10.35 -3.37 -9.72
C LEU A 57 -10.82 -2.93 -8.32
N PHE A 58 -9.97 -3.05 -7.30
CA PHE A 58 -10.28 -2.59 -5.93
C PHE A 58 -10.46 -1.07 -5.85
N GLN A 59 -9.73 -0.32 -6.65
CA GLN A 59 -9.85 1.14 -6.71
C GLN A 59 -11.14 1.59 -7.42
N THR A 60 -11.64 0.80 -8.37
CA THR A 60 -12.92 1.08 -9.06
C THR A 60 -14.13 0.56 -8.29
N ALA A 61 -13.95 -0.39 -7.38
CA ALA A 61 -14.98 -0.79 -6.42
C ALA A 61 -15.01 0.24 -5.29
N ASP A 62 -16.09 0.99 -5.15
CA ASP A 62 -16.32 2.07 -4.15
C ASP A 62 -16.32 1.55 -2.69
N ILE A 63 -15.30 0.78 -2.28
CA ILE A 63 -15.13 0.30 -0.91
C ILE A 63 -14.35 1.36 -0.15
N ASP A 64 -15.06 2.25 0.50
CA ASP A 64 -14.45 3.35 1.26
C ASP A 64 -14.11 2.88 2.69
N LEU A 65 -12.87 2.45 2.90
CA LEU A 65 -12.29 2.12 4.20
C LEU A 65 -11.64 3.33 4.88
N SER A 66 -11.93 4.53 4.40
CA SER A 66 -11.28 5.76 4.85
C SER A 66 -11.93 6.28 6.13
N PRO A 67 -11.15 6.87 7.05
CA PRO A 67 -11.73 7.62 8.16
C PRO A 67 -12.57 8.79 7.64
N PRO A 68 -13.62 9.24 8.39
CA PRO A 68 -14.45 10.34 7.97
C PRO A 68 -13.61 11.60 7.72
N ARG A 69 -13.95 12.31 6.65
CA ARG A 69 -13.25 13.52 6.20
C ARG A 69 -14.07 14.75 6.54
N TYR A 70 -13.41 15.72 7.16
CA TYR A 70 -14.02 16.99 7.51
C TYR A 70 -13.83 17.94 6.33
N GLU A 71 -14.96 18.39 5.76
CA GLU A 71 -15.00 19.24 4.58
C GLU A 71 -15.78 20.52 4.92
N THR A 72 -15.42 21.62 4.28
CA THR A 72 -16.18 22.87 4.41
C THR A 72 -16.69 23.33 3.05
N VAL A 73 -17.76 24.13 3.05
CA VAL A 73 -18.38 24.64 1.83
C VAL A 73 -18.40 26.16 1.87
N ILE A 74 -17.86 26.80 0.83
CA ILE A 74 -18.00 28.23 0.56
C ILE A 74 -18.80 28.35 -0.73
N ASP A 75 -20.06 28.76 -0.63
CA ASP A 75 -20.96 28.90 -1.78
C ASP A 75 -21.31 30.36 -2.02
N ALA A 76 -20.76 30.96 -3.06
CA ALA A 76 -21.10 32.31 -3.48
C ALA A 76 -22.46 32.41 -4.21
N THR A 77 -23.09 31.26 -4.50
CA THR A 77 -24.39 31.23 -5.20
C THR A 77 -25.58 31.16 -4.25
N ASP A 78 -25.34 30.85 -2.96
CA ASP A 78 -26.34 30.65 -1.90
C ASP A 78 -27.41 29.57 -2.23
N VAL A 79 -27.12 28.66 -3.17
CA VAL A 79 -28.10 27.64 -3.65
C VAL A 79 -27.53 26.23 -3.64
N HIS A 80 -26.26 26.08 -3.98
CA HIS A 80 -25.68 24.75 -4.22
C HIS A 80 -25.06 24.12 -2.99
N GLY A 81 -24.57 24.93 -2.05
CA GLY A 81 -23.89 24.43 -0.84
C GLY A 81 -24.81 23.54 -0.01
N ASP A 82 -25.97 24.06 0.39
CA ASP A 82 -26.98 23.30 1.15
C ASP A 82 -27.52 22.13 0.33
N ALA A 83 -27.78 22.35 -0.96
CA ALA A 83 -28.31 21.29 -1.83
C ALA A 83 -27.33 20.11 -2.01
N ILE A 84 -26.01 20.33 -1.98
CA ILE A 84 -24.99 19.26 -1.99
C ILE A 84 -25.01 18.49 -0.68
N GLN A 85 -25.15 19.18 0.45
CA GLN A 85 -25.23 18.55 1.76
C GLN A 85 -26.50 17.69 1.88
N ASP A 86 -27.66 18.24 1.44
CA ASP A 86 -28.93 17.49 1.42
C ASP A 86 -28.87 16.30 0.47
N PHE A 87 -28.23 16.45 -0.69
CA PHE A 87 -28.01 15.34 -1.62
C PHE A 87 -27.19 14.22 -0.98
N TYR A 88 -26.11 14.57 -0.27
CA TYR A 88 -25.29 13.60 0.45
C TYR A 88 -26.07 12.92 1.58
N ALA A 89 -26.83 13.68 2.37
CA ALA A 89 -27.67 13.13 3.42
C ALA A 89 -28.70 12.15 2.89
N THR A 90 -29.29 12.43 1.71
CA THR A 90 -30.22 11.55 1.02
C THR A 90 -29.54 10.26 0.54
N GLU A 91 -28.34 10.36 -0.05
CA GLU A 91 -27.57 9.18 -0.46
C GLU A 91 -27.20 8.30 0.75
N LEU A 92 -26.73 8.92 1.84
CA LEU A 92 -26.39 8.19 3.07
C LEU A 92 -27.61 7.51 3.68
N ALA A 93 -28.75 8.18 3.71
CA ALA A 93 -30.02 7.60 4.19
C ALA A 93 -30.44 6.39 3.33
N ALA A 94 -30.26 6.45 2.01
CA ALA A 94 -30.52 5.34 1.10
C ALA A 94 -29.56 4.15 1.31
N GLN A 95 -28.27 4.43 1.57
CA GLN A 95 -27.29 3.40 1.94
C GLN A 95 -27.66 2.74 3.26
N ASN A 96 -27.99 3.52 4.28
CA ASN A 96 -28.44 3.03 5.58
C ASN A 96 -29.69 2.17 5.45
N ALA A 97 -30.68 2.61 4.65
CA ALA A 97 -31.89 1.81 4.37
C ALA A 97 -31.55 0.49 3.69
N THR A 98 -30.56 0.48 2.79
CA THR A 98 -30.10 -0.75 2.13
C THR A 98 -29.42 -1.69 3.12
N ALA A 99 -28.59 -1.19 4.02
CA ALA A 99 -27.95 -2.00 5.08
C ALA A 99 -29.00 -2.62 6.01
N VAL A 100 -29.98 -1.83 6.47
CA VAL A 100 -31.07 -2.33 7.32
C VAL A 100 -31.91 -3.34 6.58
N LYS A 101 -32.25 -3.12 5.30
CA LYS A 101 -33.01 -4.09 4.48
C LYS A 101 -32.25 -5.40 4.28
N ALA A 102 -30.93 -5.38 4.21
CA ALA A 102 -30.13 -6.60 4.09
C ALA A 102 -30.36 -7.53 5.28
N MET A 103 -30.60 -7.00 6.48
CA MET A 103 -30.90 -7.79 7.67
C MET A 103 -32.23 -8.55 7.59
N SER A 104 -33.09 -8.18 6.64
CA SER A 104 -34.32 -8.95 6.41
C SER A 104 -34.06 -10.44 6.09
N ALA A 105 -32.88 -10.76 5.57
CA ALA A 105 -32.49 -12.15 5.30
C ALA A 105 -32.44 -13.02 6.57
N LEU A 106 -32.21 -12.42 7.73
CA LEU A 106 -32.15 -13.07 9.04
C LEU A 106 -33.54 -13.19 9.70
N LEU A 107 -34.57 -12.56 9.14
CA LEU A 107 -35.96 -12.63 9.65
C LEU A 107 -36.70 -13.85 9.11
N PRO A 108 -37.82 -14.29 9.79
CA PRO A 108 -38.71 -15.29 9.27
C PRO A 108 -39.21 -14.95 7.87
N GLU A 109 -39.30 -15.94 6.98
CA GLU A 109 -39.62 -15.74 5.56
C GLU A 109 -40.91 -14.94 5.31
N ALA A 110 -41.93 -15.18 6.15
CA ALA A 110 -43.22 -14.50 6.05
C ALA A 110 -43.16 -12.99 6.36
N GLU A 111 -42.11 -12.49 7.05
CA GLU A 111 -41.99 -11.08 7.47
C GLU A 111 -41.00 -10.28 6.64
N ARG A 112 -40.22 -10.93 5.78
CA ARG A 112 -39.12 -10.30 5.03
C ARG A 112 -39.60 -9.20 4.09
N GLU A 113 -40.62 -9.46 3.32
CA GLU A 113 -41.17 -8.54 2.33
C GLU A 113 -41.82 -7.34 2.99
N ASP A 114 -42.65 -7.59 4.00
CA ASP A 114 -43.31 -6.53 4.76
C ASP A 114 -42.30 -5.62 5.48
N PHE A 115 -41.26 -6.21 6.05
CA PHE A 115 -40.19 -5.42 6.67
C PHE A 115 -39.49 -4.52 5.66
N ARG A 116 -39.11 -5.05 4.48
CA ARG A 116 -38.49 -4.25 3.42
C ARG A 116 -39.36 -3.09 2.97
N ASN A 117 -40.66 -3.35 2.76
CA ASN A 117 -41.62 -2.35 2.38
C ASN A 117 -41.77 -1.23 3.44
N ARG A 118 -41.71 -1.60 4.73
CA ARG A 118 -41.77 -0.63 5.82
C ARG A 118 -40.49 0.23 5.89
N VAL A 119 -39.33 -0.37 5.68
CA VAL A 119 -38.04 0.39 5.59
C VAL A 119 -38.07 1.34 4.40
N ASP A 120 -38.59 0.92 3.25
CA ASP A 120 -38.75 1.79 2.09
C ASP A 120 -39.69 2.96 2.33
N ALA A 121 -40.77 2.74 3.12
CA ALA A 121 -41.74 3.78 3.41
C ALA A 121 -41.34 4.74 4.54
N ARG A 122 -40.59 4.27 5.55
CA ARG A 122 -40.33 4.99 6.80
C ARG A 122 -38.84 5.30 7.06
N GLY A 123 -37.93 4.80 6.23
CA GLY A 123 -36.49 4.98 6.33
C GLY A 123 -35.77 3.96 7.24
N ALA A 124 -34.44 4.05 7.27
CA ALA A 124 -33.56 3.17 8.01
C ALA A 124 -33.79 3.20 9.53
N ASP A 125 -33.97 4.38 10.11
CA ASP A 125 -34.12 4.56 11.56
C ASP A 125 -35.36 3.83 12.10
N ALA A 126 -36.48 3.93 11.38
CA ALA A 126 -37.72 3.21 11.74
C ALA A 126 -37.54 1.70 11.62
N GLY A 127 -36.82 1.23 10.59
CA GLY A 127 -36.49 -0.19 10.43
C GLY A 127 -35.58 -0.70 11.55
N LEU A 128 -34.57 0.07 11.94
CA LEU A 128 -33.67 -0.26 13.03
C LEU A 128 -34.38 -0.30 14.37
N ALA A 129 -35.28 0.66 14.64
CA ALA A 129 -36.11 0.67 15.84
C ALA A 129 -37.00 -0.57 15.92
N GLU A 130 -37.62 -0.96 14.80
CA GLU A 130 -38.43 -2.18 14.72
C GLU A 130 -37.59 -3.44 14.95
N LEU A 131 -36.37 -3.52 14.37
CA LEU A 131 -35.45 -4.64 14.64
C LEU A 131 -35.05 -4.70 16.11
N SER A 132 -34.75 -3.55 16.73
CA SER A 132 -34.34 -3.49 18.13
C SER A 132 -35.46 -3.92 19.08
N GLU A 133 -36.71 -3.63 18.74
CA GLU A 133 -37.89 -4.03 19.53
C GLU A 133 -38.25 -5.51 19.37
N ARG A 134 -38.22 -6.02 18.12
CA ARG A 134 -38.73 -7.37 17.81
C ARG A 134 -37.63 -8.42 17.71
N TYR A 135 -36.44 -8.03 17.26
CA TYR A 135 -35.30 -8.90 16.95
C TYR A 135 -33.98 -8.32 17.43
N PRO A 136 -33.77 -8.09 18.75
CA PRO A 136 -32.61 -7.40 19.26
C PRO A 136 -31.30 -8.05 18.84
N ALA A 137 -31.23 -9.39 18.77
CA ALA A 137 -30.05 -10.12 18.30
C ALA A 137 -29.71 -9.88 16.82
N VAL A 138 -30.70 -9.49 15.99
CA VAL A 138 -30.47 -9.07 14.60
C VAL A 138 -30.09 -7.61 14.54
N ALA A 139 -30.72 -6.77 15.37
CA ALA A 139 -30.40 -5.36 15.46
C ALA A 139 -28.93 -5.11 15.87
N ASP A 140 -28.41 -5.90 16.81
CA ASP A 140 -27.02 -5.83 17.26
C ASP A 140 -25.99 -6.19 16.16
N GLN A 141 -26.43 -6.79 15.06
CA GLN A 141 -25.59 -7.13 13.90
C GLN A 141 -25.64 -6.08 12.79
N VAL A 142 -26.48 -5.04 12.95
CA VAL A 142 -26.59 -3.97 11.95
C VAL A 142 -25.41 -3.01 12.10
N GLU A 143 -24.45 -3.09 11.19
CA GLU A 143 -23.43 -2.05 11.02
C GLU A 143 -23.94 -1.06 9.97
N LEU A 144 -24.30 0.14 10.41
CA LEU A 144 -24.65 1.22 9.49
C LEU A 144 -23.37 1.78 8.87
N PRO A 145 -23.38 2.12 7.56
CA PRO A 145 -22.29 2.84 6.93
C PRO A 145 -21.97 4.13 7.68
N GLU A 146 -20.74 4.30 8.13
CA GLU A 146 -20.30 5.57 8.70
C GLU A 146 -20.21 6.65 7.61
N PRO A 147 -20.56 7.91 7.94
CA PRO A 147 -20.44 8.99 6.97
C PRO A 147 -18.98 9.21 6.57
N THR A 148 -18.69 9.11 5.27
CA THR A 148 -17.34 9.36 4.73
C THR A 148 -17.00 10.83 4.69
N LEU A 149 -18.02 11.71 4.66
CA LEU A 149 -17.89 13.17 4.67
C LEU A 149 -18.65 13.75 5.88
N ILE A 150 -18.01 14.67 6.57
CA ILE A 150 -18.62 15.47 7.63
C ILE A 150 -18.44 16.95 7.24
N PHE A 151 -19.53 17.62 6.94
CA PHE A 151 -19.52 19.02 6.61
C PHE A 151 -19.44 19.86 7.88
N VAL A 152 -18.54 20.85 7.87
CA VAL A 152 -18.30 21.77 8.98
C VAL A 152 -18.39 23.21 8.49
N ASP A 153 -18.82 24.10 9.37
CA ASP A 153 -18.85 25.53 9.06
C ASP A 153 -17.45 26.03 8.68
N PRO A 154 -17.33 26.91 7.68
CA PRO A 154 -16.03 27.40 7.25
C PRO A 154 -15.35 28.18 8.38
N PRO A 155 -14.14 27.80 8.82
CA PRO A 155 -13.41 28.49 9.88
C PRO A 155 -12.88 29.87 9.42
N ALA A 156 -13.01 30.20 8.13
CA ALA A 156 -12.72 31.50 7.55
C ALA A 156 -13.61 31.74 6.32
N ASP A 157 -13.99 33.01 6.09
CA ASP A 157 -14.92 33.40 5.03
C ASP A 157 -14.29 33.41 3.61
N SER A 158 -12.99 33.19 3.50
CA SER A 158 -12.28 33.21 2.24
C SER A 158 -11.36 32.02 2.08
N LEU A 159 -11.16 31.58 0.86
CA LEU A 159 -10.27 30.47 0.53
C LEU A 159 -8.83 30.73 1.02
N ALA A 160 -8.31 31.93 0.84
CA ALA A 160 -6.98 32.30 1.35
C ALA A 160 -6.89 32.20 2.89
N GLY A 161 -7.99 32.50 3.59
CA GLY A 161 -8.08 32.32 5.05
C GLY A 161 -8.11 30.86 5.49
N LEU A 162 -8.55 29.93 4.62
CA LEU A 162 -8.60 28.50 4.89
C LEU A 162 -7.23 27.79 4.75
N THR A 163 -6.25 28.39 4.07
CA THR A 163 -4.93 27.78 3.81
C THR A 163 -4.29 27.16 5.04
N PRO A 164 -4.19 27.84 6.22
CA PRO A 164 -3.56 27.25 7.41
C PRO A 164 -4.30 25.99 7.93
N TRP A 165 -5.59 25.86 7.65
CA TRP A 165 -6.40 24.71 8.02
C TRP A 165 -6.24 23.55 7.04
N LEU A 166 -6.20 23.86 5.74
CA LEU A 166 -6.00 22.88 4.67
C LEU A 166 -4.56 22.32 4.69
N ASP A 167 -3.57 23.14 5.05
CA ASP A 167 -2.19 22.69 5.23
C ASP A 167 -1.97 21.92 6.54
N GLY A 168 -2.96 21.93 7.43
CA GLY A 168 -2.90 21.24 8.72
C GLY A 168 -2.07 21.94 9.78
N GLU A 169 -1.72 23.22 9.58
CA GLU A 169 -1.09 24.08 10.60
C GLU A 169 -2.08 24.40 11.74
N ARG A 170 -3.37 24.43 11.41
CA ARG A 170 -4.47 24.60 12.37
C ARG A 170 -5.41 23.40 12.32
N THR A 171 -6.04 23.11 13.46
CA THR A 171 -7.01 22.03 13.59
C THR A 171 -8.36 22.55 14.05
N LEU A 172 -9.42 21.90 13.58
CA LEU A 172 -10.78 22.13 14.04
C LEU A 172 -10.98 21.44 15.40
N SER A 173 -11.75 22.05 16.28
CA SER A 173 -12.17 21.42 17.53
C SER A 173 -13.60 20.90 17.36
N ILE A 174 -13.73 19.58 17.17
CA ILE A 174 -15.03 18.91 16.97
C ILE A 174 -15.17 17.88 18.09
N ASP A 175 -16.24 17.98 18.86
CA ASP A 175 -16.50 17.12 20.03
C ASP A 175 -15.30 17.05 21.02
N GLY A 176 -14.58 18.16 21.17
CA GLY A 176 -13.41 18.25 22.04
C GLY A 176 -12.15 17.56 21.51
N LYS A 177 -12.18 17.06 20.27
CA LYS A 177 -11.03 16.45 19.59
C LYS A 177 -10.50 17.39 18.50
N ALA A 178 -9.18 17.43 18.37
CA ALA A 178 -8.53 18.16 17.28
C ALA A 178 -8.65 17.34 15.98
N GLN A 179 -9.34 17.89 14.98
CA GLN A 179 -9.55 17.29 13.67
C GLN A 179 -8.92 18.18 12.59
N LYS A 180 -8.43 17.55 11.51
CA LYS A 180 -7.91 18.30 10.36
C LYS A 180 -9.03 18.60 9.38
N LEU A 181 -9.03 19.80 8.80
CA LEU A 181 -9.83 20.10 7.62
C LEU A 181 -9.19 19.40 6.42
N ASN A 182 -9.95 18.49 5.78
CA ASN A 182 -9.43 17.68 4.68
C ASN A 182 -9.56 18.35 3.33
N GLY A 183 -10.58 19.20 3.15
CA GLY A 183 -10.79 19.93 1.93
C GLY A 183 -11.84 21.03 2.06
N ALA A 184 -11.92 21.87 1.03
CA ALA A 184 -12.90 22.93 0.91
C ALA A 184 -13.57 22.88 -0.47
N ILE A 185 -14.88 22.87 -0.46
CA ILE A 185 -15.72 23.03 -1.65
C ILE A 185 -15.96 24.54 -1.82
N VAL A 186 -15.57 25.08 -2.96
CA VAL A 186 -15.79 26.48 -3.32
C VAL A 186 -16.65 26.54 -4.57
N ILE A 187 -17.82 27.17 -4.49
CA ILE A 187 -18.72 27.30 -5.62
C ILE A 187 -18.82 28.78 -5.99
N ARG A 188 -18.34 29.10 -7.17
CA ARG A 188 -18.39 30.46 -7.74
C ARG A 188 -19.39 30.52 -8.88
N GLY A 189 -19.56 31.69 -9.46
CA GLY A 189 -20.46 31.95 -10.57
C GLY A 189 -21.88 32.28 -10.12
N THR A 190 -22.88 31.85 -10.87
CA THR A 190 -24.31 32.07 -10.58
C THR A 190 -25.01 30.75 -10.35
N ALA A 191 -26.24 30.80 -9.78
CA ALA A 191 -27.05 29.59 -9.55
C ALA A 191 -27.30 28.75 -10.82
N ASP A 192 -27.37 29.40 -12.01
CA ASP A 192 -27.57 28.72 -13.30
C ASP A 192 -26.28 28.30 -13.97
N ALA A 193 -25.17 28.95 -13.66
CA ALA A 193 -23.84 28.65 -14.21
C ALA A 193 -22.80 28.56 -13.07
N PRO A 194 -22.90 27.55 -12.17
CA PRO A 194 -21.97 27.37 -11.07
C PRO A 194 -20.61 26.90 -11.59
N GLN A 195 -19.55 27.38 -10.93
CA GLN A 195 -18.17 26.97 -11.13
C GLN A 195 -17.67 26.29 -9.84
N PRO A 196 -17.90 24.99 -9.67
CA PRO A 196 -17.47 24.26 -8.50
C PRO A 196 -15.98 23.96 -8.55
N GLN A 197 -15.30 24.22 -7.45
CA GLN A 197 -13.88 23.93 -7.22
C GLN A 197 -13.74 23.11 -5.95
N TYR A 198 -12.84 22.16 -5.93
CA TYR A 198 -12.50 21.42 -4.72
C TYR A 198 -11.02 21.61 -4.40
N TRP A 199 -10.75 22.09 -3.20
CA TRP A 199 -9.41 22.39 -2.71
C TRP A 199 -9.03 21.40 -1.61
N SER A 200 -8.03 20.55 -1.87
CA SER A 200 -7.56 19.54 -0.91
C SER A 200 -6.11 19.18 -1.17
N LYS A 201 -5.36 18.99 -0.12
CA LYS A 201 -3.98 18.47 -0.20
C LYS A 201 -3.94 16.99 -0.61
N ASN A 202 -4.97 16.23 -0.28
CA ASN A 202 -5.11 14.83 -0.66
C ASN A 202 -6.16 14.67 -1.77
N PHE A 203 -5.76 14.97 -2.99
CA PHE A 203 -6.61 14.91 -4.19
C PHE A 203 -6.74 13.51 -4.81
N ASN A 204 -5.92 12.52 -4.39
CA ASN A 204 -5.97 11.17 -4.92
C ASN A 204 -7.20 10.37 -4.46
N ASN A 205 -7.71 10.67 -3.27
CA ASN A 205 -9.00 10.19 -2.78
C ASN A 205 -9.83 11.38 -2.33
N ALA A 206 -10.71 11.85 -3.18
CA ALA A 206 -11.52 13.03 -3.00
C ALA A 206 -13.02 12.68 -3.05
N PRO A 207 -13.60 12.11 -1.95
CA PRO A 207 -15.02 11.76 -1.94
C PRO A 207 -15.93 12.97 -2.15
N ALA A 208 -15.54 14.17 -1.70
CA ALA A 208 -16.26 15.40 -1.95
C ALA A 208 -16.30 15.77 -3.44
N GLU A 209 -15.21 15.57 -4.18
CA GLU A 209 -15.20 15.74 -5.65
C GLU A 209 -16.20 14.77 -6.32
N ARG A 210 -16.19 13.50 -5.92
CA ARG A 210 -17.13 12.50 -6.45
C ARG A 210 -18.57 12.86 -6.15
N LEU A 211 -18.86 13.31 -4.93
CA LEU A 211 -20.17 13.77 -4.53
C LEU A 211 -20.66 14.95 -5.40
N MET A 212 -19.83 15.99 -5.55
CA MET A 212 -20.15 17.14 -6.38
C MET A 212 -20.40 16.73 -7.83
N ASN A 213 -19.55 15.86 -8.40
CA ASN A 213 -19.72 15.36 -9.75
C ASN A 213 -21.04 14.58 -9.93
N ARG A 214 -21.45 13.80 -8.92
CA ARG A 214 -22.78 13.14 -8.94
C ARG A 214 -23.92 14.15 -8.84
N TYR A 215 -23.84 15.07 -7.90
CA TYR A 215 -24.85 16.11 -7.72
C TYR A 215 -25.08 16.93 -9.02
N PHE A 216 -24.01 17.46 -9.62
CA PHE A 216 -24.14 18.26 -10.84
C PHE A 216 -24.59 17.43 -12.04
N ARG A 217 -24.25 16.15 -12.11
CA ARG A 217 -24.77 15.22 -13.12
C ARG A 217 -26.28 15.02 -12.95
N GLU A 218 -26.73 14.73 -11.75
CA GLU A 218 -28.17 14.52 -11.49
C GLU A 218 -28.97 15.82 -11.69
N LYS A 219 -28.42 16.96 -11.32
CA LYS A 219 -29.01 18.27 -11.60
C LYS A 219 -29.15 18.52 -13.10
N ALA A 220 -28.07 18.32 -13.87
CA ALA A 220 -28.11 18.49 -15.33
C ALA A 220 -29.13 17.55 -16.00
N LYS A 221 -29.17 16.29 -15.55
CA LYS A 221 -30.16 15.32 -15.99
C LYS A 221 -31.57 15.77 -15.68
N ARG A 222 -31.86 16.21 -14.46
CA ARG A 222 -33.20 16.68 -14.07
C ARG A 222 -33.62 17.90 -14.87
N THR A 223 -32.74 18.90 -14.97
CA THR A 223 -33.02 20.12 -15.77
C THR A 223 -33.31 19.80 -17.23
N TYR A 224 -32.55 18.86 -17.82
CA TYR A 224 -32.80 18.43 -19.20
C TYR A 224 -34.13 17.69 -19.35
N LEU A 225 -34.45 16.77 -18.43
CA LEU A 225 -35.72 16.05 -18.44
C LEU A 225 -36.93 16.99 -18.24
N GLU A 226 -36.77 18.04 -17.43
CA GLU A 226 -37.80 19.07 -17.20
C GLU A 226 -37.97 20.01 -18.38
N SER A 227 -36.88 20.32 -19.12
CA SER A 227 -36.91 21.27 -20.22
C SER A 227 -37.54 20.78 -21.52
N ALA A 228 -37.87 19.49 -21.62
CA ALA A 228 -38.69 18.90 -22.65
C ALA A 228 -38.07 18.15 -23.80
N GLY A 229 -38.36 16.98 -23.94
CA GLY A 229 -38.18 16.19 -25.16
C GLY A 229 -36.97 15.24 -25.06
N LEU A 230 -37.23 14.23 -24.40
CA LEU A 230 -36.36 13.09 -24.11
C LEU A 230 -35.73 12.46 -25.36
N SER A 231 -34.50 12.85 -25.68
CA SER A 231 -33.61 11.99 -26.45
C SER A 231 -32.39 11.59 -25.60
N PRO A 232 -31.90 10.36 -25.68
CA PRO A 232 -30.66 9.93 -25.01
C PRO A 232 -29.46 10.81 -25.38
N GLU A 233 -29.33 11.18 -26.65
CA GLU A 233 -28.29 12.06 -27.18
C GLU A 233 -28.33 13.47 -26.59
N GLY A 234 -29.52 14.00 -26.35
CA GLY A 234 -29.69 15.32 -25.75
C GLY A 234 -29.36 15.29 -24.24
N PHE A 235 -29.67 14.19 -23.57
CA PHE A 235 -29.25 13.99 -22.19
C PHE A 235 -27.72 13.91 -22.04
N ASP A 236 -27.05 13.16 -22.91
CA ASP A 236 -25.60 13.04 -22.90
C ASP A 236 -24.92 14.39 -23.15
N LYS A 237 -25.43 15.18 -24.07
CA LYS A 237 -24.98 16.57 -24.31
C LYS A 237 -25.18 17.46 -23.07
N ALA A 238 -26.30 17.35 -22.38
CA ALA A 238 -26.56 18.12 -21.18
C ALA A 238 -25.60 17.71 -20.04
N VAL A 239 -25.28 16.42 -19.95
CA VAL A 239 -24.28 15.89 -18.96
C VAL A 239 -22.86 16.36 -19.30
N GLU A 240 -22.51 16.43 -20.60
CA GLU A 240 -21.21 16.98 -21.03
C GLU A 240 -21.09 18.48 -20.75
N GLY A 241 -22.18 19.23 -20.90
CA GLY A 241 -22.23 20.67 -20.60
C GLY A 241 -22.34 21.02 -19.10
N ARG A 242 -22.38 20.02 -18.21
CA ARG A 242 -22.46 20.29 -16.78
C ARG A 242 -21.20 20.99 -16.26
N SER A 243 -21.36 21.74 -15.18
CA SER A 243 -20.21 22.27 -14.44
C SER A 243 -19.31 21.11 -13.97
N LYS A 244 -18.05 21.14 -14.37
CA LYS A 244 -17.03 20.16 -13.93
C LYS A 244 -16.44 20.65 -12.63
N VAL A 245 -16.20 19.71 -11.71
CA VAL A 245 -15.45 20.01 -10.49
C VAL A 245 -13.97 20.02 -10.84
N GLU A 246 -13.33 21.11 -10.56
CA GLU A 246 -11.88 21.25 -10.67
C GLU A 246 -11.29 21.10 -9.27
N VAL A 247 -10.21 20.30 -9.17
CA VAL A 247 -9.49 20.04 -7.94
C VAL A 247 -8.20 20.84 -7.94
N PHE A 248 -7.89 21.48 -6.84
CA PHE A 248 -6.70 22.32 -6.70
C PHE A 248 -5.88 21.89 -5.49
N ASP A 249 -4.57 22.03 -5.57
CA ASP A 249 -3.66 21.85 -4.43
C ASP A 249 -3.59 23.16 -3.64
N PRO A 250 -3.84 23.14 -2.33
CA PRO A 250 -3.69 24.32 -1.47
C PRO A 250 -2.29 24.96 -1.52
N ALA A 251 -1.25 24.19 -1.83
CA ALA A 251 0.10 24.68 -1.98
C ALA A 251 0.23 25.75 -3.10
N ALA A 252 -0.65 25.73 -4.10
CA ALA A 252 -0.70 26.75 -5.15
C ALA A 252 -1.05 28.14 -4.60
N LEU A 253 -1.75 28.23 -3.47
CA LEU A 253 -2.11 29.49 -2.82
C LEU A 253 -0.91 30.19 -2.14
N SER A 254 0.16 29.46 -1.85
CA SER A 254 1.36 30.04 -1.23
C SER A 254 2.12 30.98 -2.16
N GLY A 255 1.83 30.96 -3.48
CA GLY A 255 2.37 31.87 -4.49
C GLY A 255 1.64 33.22 -4.61
N GLY A 256 0.52 33.43 -3.91
CA GLY A 256 -0.11 34.73 -3.74
C GLY A 256 -1.21 35.12 -4.73
N ALA A 257 -1.51 34.34 -5.75
CA ALA A 257 -2.60 34.60 -6.68
C ALA A 257 -3.48 33.36 -6.89
N GLU A 258 -4.70 33.45 -6.39
CA GLU A 258 -5.71 32.39 -6.55
C GLU A 258 -6.08 32.17 -8.02
N ASP A 259 -6.01 33.24 -8.84
CA ASP A 259 -6.34 33.20 -10.25
C ASP A 259 -5.28 32.48 -11.13
N ASP A 260 -4.06 32.32 -10.60
CA ASP A 260 -2.97 31.61 -11.29
C ASP A 260 -2.88 30.13 -10.92
N ALA A 261 -3.70 29.64 -9.99
CA ALA A 261 -3.73 28.25 -9.60
C ALA A 261 -4.26 27.38 -10.75
N GLN A 262 -3.46 26.40 -11.17
CA GLN A 262 -3.90 25.44 -12.18
C GLN A 262 -4.66 24.29 -11.51
N ALA A 263 -5.77 23.88 -12.14
CA ALA A 263 -6.53 22.71 -11.70
C ALA A 263 -5.70 21.44 -11.85
N ILE A 264 -5.76 20.56 -10.85
CA ILE A 264 -5.09 19.26 -10.87
C ILE A 264 -5.64 18.41 -12.01
N SER A 265 -4.77 18.04 -12.92
CA SER A 265 -5.08 17.14 -14.02
C SER A 265 -4.99 15.67 -13.56
N ASN A 266 -5.47 14.74 -14.37
CA ASN A 266 -5.27 13.30 -14.09
C ASN A 266 -3.78 12.92 -14.10
N TRP A 267 -2.92 13.71 -14.74
CA TRP A 267 -1.48 13.50 -14.80
C TRP A 267 -0.78 13.82 -13.48
N ASP A 268 -1.30 14.79 -12.72
CA ASP A 268 -0.75 15.16 -11.41
C ASP A 268 -0.96 14.06 -10.35
N ARG A 269 -1.85 13.11 -10.63
CA ARG A 269 -2.04 11.89 -9.83
C ARG A 269 -1.03 10.78 -10.15
N LEU A 270 -0.25 10.94 -11.22
CA LEU A 270 0.71 9.94 -11.68
C LEU A 270 1.79 9.60 -10.62
N PRO A 271 2.36 10.55 -9.84
CA PRO A 271 3.32 10.24 -8.78
C PRO A 271 2.79 9.26 -7.75
N PHE A 272 1.53 9.42 -7.38
CA PHE A 272 0.87 8.55 -6.43
C PHE A 272 0.69 7.12 -6.98
N PHE A 273 0.21 6.98 -8.22
CA PHE A 273 0.07 5.66 -8.86
C PHE A 273 1.44 5.00 -9.09
N ALA A 274 2.47 5.78 -9.40
CA ALA A 274 3.83 5.30 -9.49
C ALA A 274 4.34 4.78 -8.14
N GLY A 275 4.12 5.52 -7.05
CA GLY A 275 4.45 5.11 -5.69
C GLY A 275 3.73 3.83 -5.27
N LEU A 276 2.43 3.73 -5.55
CA LEU A 276 1.62 2.53 -5.32
C LEU A 276 2.17 1.33 -6.11
N GLY A 277 2.42 1.53 -7.39
CA GLY A 277 3.00 0.51 -8.26
C GLY A 277 4.37 0.03 -7.76
N LEU A 278 5.25 0.95 -7.35
CA LEU A 278 6.55 0.64 -6.77
C LEU A 278 6.42 -0.13 -5.44
N ALA A 279 5.49 0.27 -4.56
CA ALA A 279 5.25 -0.42 -3.30
C ALA A 279 4.78 -1.86 -3.51
N PHE A 280 3.82 -2.05 -4.40
CA PHE A 280 3.29 -3.38 -4.74
C PHE A 280 4.34 -4.25 -5.43
N PHE A 281 5.08 -3.67 -6.35
CA PHE A 281 6.19 -4.31 -7.04
C PHE A 281 7.29 -4.76 -6.07
N LEU A 282 7.67 -3.91 -5.13
CA LEU A 282 8.65 -4.24 -4.10
C LEU A 282 8.15 -5.37 -3.20
N LEU A 283 6.88 -5.33 -2.77
CA LEU A 283 6.28 -6.38 -1.97
C LEU A 283 6.31 -7.72 -2.71
N MET A 284 5.88 -7.76 -3.97
CA MET A 284 5.88 -8.99 -4.78
C MET A 284 7.28 -9.51 -5.05
N THR A 285 8.24 -8.61 -5.29
CA THR A 285 9.65 -8.93 -5.49
C THR A 285 10.24 -9.61 -4.27
N ILE A 286 10.04 -9.03 -3.09
CA ILE A 286 10.53 -9.60 -1.84
C ILE A 286 9.83 -10.94 -1.58
N PHE A 287 8.51 -11.00 -1.77
CA PHE A 287 7.74 -12.22 -1.57
C PHE A 287 8.26 -13.36 -2.45
N ALA A 288 8.33 -13.15 -3.76
CA ALA A 288 8.77 -14.18 -4.70
C ALA A 288 10.22 -14.61 -4.44
N GLY A 289 11.14 -13.66 -4.36
CA GLY A 289 12.57 -13.94 -4.20
C GLY A 289 12.92 -14.58 -2.86
N ALA A 290 12.29 -14.11 -1.79
CA ALA A 290 12.59 -14.61 -0.45
C ALA A 290 12.02 -16.03 -0.21
N PHE A 291 10.82 -16.32 -0.73
CA PHE A 291 10.27 -17.69 -0.68
C PHE A 291 11.07 -18.69 -1.52
N MET A 292 11.58 -18.23 -2.63
CA MET A 292 12.46 -19.04 -3.45
C MET A 292 13.76 -19.40 -2.71
N LEU A 293 14.33 -18.47 -1.95
CA LEU A 293 15.49 -18.77 -1.10
C LEU A 293 15.16 -19.81 -0.04
N LEU A 294 13.98 -19.71 0.58
CA LEU A 294 13.50 -20.69 1.55
C LEU A 294 13.46 -22.10 0.96
N THR A 295 12.79 -22.26 -0.19
CA THR A 295 12.66 -23.58 -0.87
C THR A 295 14.02 -24.14 -1.31
N SER A 296 14.87 -23.32 -1.93
CA SER A 296 16.23 -23.69 -2.33
C SER A 296 17.07 -24.21 -1.17
N MET A 297 16.99 -23.52 -0.02
CA MET A 297 17.73 -23.94 1.16
C MET A 297 17.33 -25.31 1.68
N ILE A 298 16.03 -25.61 1.67
CA ILE A 298 15.50 -26.87 2.15
C ILE A 298 15.88 -28.01 1.21
N GLU A 299 15.70 -27.81 -0.10
CA GLU A 299 16.05 -28.81 -1.13
C GLU A 299 17.54 -29.20 -1.04
N GLU A 300 18.43 -28.23 -0.88
CA GLU A 300 19.86 -28.50 -0.74
C GLU A 300 20.20 -29.20 0.59
N LYS A 301 19.50 -28.85 1.68
CA LYS A 301 19.68 -29.52 2.96
C LYS A 301 19.21 -30.98 2.89
N MET A 302 18.05 -31.24 2.31
CA MET A 302 17.50 -32.59 2.14
C MET A 302 18.41 -33.47 1.26
N ASN A 303 19.02 -32.89 0.23
CA ASN A 303 19.93 -33.57 -0.68
C ASN A 303 21.39 -33.67 -0.15
N LYS A 304 21.65 -33.23 1.10
CA LYS A 304 22.98 -33.16 1.72
C LYS A 304 24.02 -32.33 0.94
N LEU A 305 23.58 -31.58 -0.07
CA LEU A 305 24.46 -30.72 -0.87
C LEU A 305 25.09 -29.61 -0.03
N LEU A 306 24.37 -29.14 0.97
CA LEU A 306 24.85 -28.11 1.89
C LEU A 306 26.07 -28.57 2.72
N GLU A 307 26.07 -29.82 3.19
CA GLU A 307 27.20 -30.40 3.92
C GLU A 307 28.44 -30.52 3.05
N MET A 308 28.27 -30.96 1.80
CA MET A 308 29.37 -31.01 0.82
C MET A 308 29.92 -29.62 0.47
N MET A 309 29.05 -28.62 0.35
CA MET A 309 29.48 -27.23 0.09
C MET A 309 30.23 -26.66 1.28
N LEU A 310 29.81 -26.95 2.50
CA LEU A 310 30.49 -26.49 3.72
C LEU A 310 31.86 -27.14 3.93
N ALA A 311 32.09 -28.32 3.34
CA ALA A 311 33.42 -28.95 3.35
C ALA A 311 34.44 -28.21 2.45
N SER A 312 33.98 -27.50 1.42
CA SER A 312 34.84 -26.83 0.42
C SER A 312 34.80 -25.30 0.44
N THR A 313 33.75 -24.71 1.05
CA THR A 313 33.51 -23.27 1.05
C THR A 313 33.15 -22.76 2.44
N ARG A 314 33.36 -21.46 2.65
CA ARG A 314 32.97 -20.82 3.92
C ARG A 314 31.46 -20.58 3.95
N PHE A 315 30.88 -20.66 5.14
CA PHE A 315 29.45 -20.37 5.35
C PHE A 315 29.01 -19.01 4.78
N SER A 316 29.82 -17.95 5.04
CA SER A 316 29.54 -16.61 4.51
C SER A 316 29.54 -16.54 2.97
N GLU A 317 30.39 -17.36 2.31
CA GLU A 317 30.44 -17.45 0.84
C GLU A 317 29.15 -18.11 0.28
N ILE A 318 28.66 -19.14 0.97
CA ILE A 318 27.39 -19.80 0.59
C ILE A 318 26.22 -18.85 0.79
N MET A 319 26.12 -18.22 1.96
CA MET A 319 25.02 -17.29 2.28
C MET A 319 24.97 -16.10 1.30
N LEU A 320 26.11 -15.43 1.09
CA LEU A 320 26.20 -14.31 0.15
C LEU A 320 25.96 -14.72 -1.29
N GLY A 321 26.47 -15.90 -1.69
CA GLY A 321 26.25 -16.45 -3.03
C GLY A 321 24.77 -16.73 -3.29
N LYS A 322 24.08 -17.33 -2.33
CA LYS A 322 22.63 -17.57 -2.43
C LYS A 322 21.81 -16.29 -2.48
N MET A 323 22.13 -15.34 -1.62
CA MET A 323 21.46 -14.04 -1.62
C MET A 323 21.66 -13.32 -2.96
N LEU A 324 22.88 -13.36 -3.50
CA LEU A 324 23.18 -12.75 -4.80
C LEU A 324 22.50 -13.50 -5.95
N GLY A 325 22.48 -14.82 -5.94
CA GLY A 325 21.80 -15.65 -6.96
C GLY A 325 20.30 -15.36 -7.01
N ALA A 326 19.67 -15.29 -5.85
CA ALA A 326 18.26 -14.93 -5.76
C ALA A 326 18.00 -13.46 -6.11
N ALA A 327 18.91 -12.54 -5.76
CA ALA A 327 18.80 -11.14 -6.18
C ALA A 327 18.89 -11.02 -7.72
N LEU A 328 19.82 -11.72 -8.35
CA LEU A 328 19.93 -11.78 -9.81
C LEU A 328 18.67 -12.35 -10.46
N LEU A 329 18.10 -13.41 -9.88
CA LEU A 329 16.87 -13.99 -10.38
C LEU A 329 15.69 -13.06 -10.23
N THR A 330 15.60 -12.38 -9.09
CA THR A 330 14.60 -11.35 -8.86
C THR A 330 14.73 -10.23 -9.88
N LEU A 331 15.94 -9.71 -10.10
CA LEU A 331 16.21 -8.71 -11.16
C LEU A 331 15.81 -9.23 -12.55
N ALA A 332 16.10 -10.47 -12.86
CA ALA A 332 15.70 -11.10 -14.14
C ALA A 332 14.17 -11.20 -14.25
N SER A 333 13.48 -11.50 -13.15
CA SER A 333 12.01 -11.53 -13.12
C SER A 333 11.38 -10.14 -13.28
N LEU A 334 12.10 -9.08 -12.89
CA LEU A 334 11.70 -7.70 -13.04
C LEU A 334 11.95 -7.14 -14.45
N LEU A 335 12.89 -7.72 -15.17
CA LEU A 335 13.37 -7.17 -16.42
C LEU A 335 12.25 -6.96 -17.46
N PRO A 336 11.27 -7.86 -17.67
CA PRO A 336 10.14 -7.59 -18.56
C PRO A 336 9.30 -6.38 -18.15
N TYR A 337 9.09 -6.17 -16.83
CA TYR A 337 8.33 -5.03 -16.32
C TYR A 337 9.12 -3.73 -16.46
N ILE A 338 10.42 -3.77 -16.17
CA ILE A 338 11.32 -2.64 -16.39
C ILE A 338 11.31 -2.26 -17.88
N VAL A 339 11.40 -3.23 -18.78
CA VAL A 339 11.34 -2.99 -20.22
C VAL A 339 10.00 -2.41 -20.64
N LEU A 340 8.88 -2.92 -20.10
CA LEU A 340 7.54 -2.39 -20.36
C LEU A 340 7.38 -0.94 -19.85
N ILE A 341 7.81 -0.68 -18.62
CA ILE A 341 7.71 0.66 -18.00
C ILE A 341 8.63 1.64 -18.74
N VAL A 342 9.89 1.28 -18.91
CA VAL A 342 10.86 2.15 -19.61
C VAL A 342 10.46 2.32 -21.08
N GLY A 343 10.03 1.26 -21.74
CA GLY A 343 9.52 1.32 -23.11
C GLY A 343 8.28 2.18 -23.23
N GLY A 344 7.35 2.09 -22.29
CA GLY A 344 6.18 2.96 -22.19
C GLY A 344 6.56 4.42 -21.97
N ILE A 345 7.47 4.70 -21.04
CA ILE A 345 7.99 6.06 -20.79
C ILE A 345 8.68 6.61 -22.05
N VAL A 346 9.56 5.81 -22.68
CA VAL A 346 10.26 6.25 -23.90
C VAL A 346 9.28 6.50 -25.06
N ALA A 347 8.29 5.63 -25.26
CA ALA A 347 7.25 5.84 -26.25
C ALA A 347 6.47 7.13 -25.97
N PHE A 348 6.16 7.37 -24.70
CA PHE A 348 5.46 8.59 -24.26
C PHE A 348 6.32 9.85 -24.45
N LEU A 349 7.63 9.78 -24.17
CA LEU A 349 8.56 10.89 -24.41
C LEU A 349 8.74 11.22 -25.90
N LEU A 350 8.56 10.22 -26.79
CA LEU A 350 8.72 10.39 -28.23
C LEU A 350 7.43 10.82 -28.93
N PHE A 351 6.27 10.37 -28.44
CA PHE A 351 4.98 10.51 -29.10
C PHE A 351 3.92 11.24 -28.25
N GLY A 352 4.21 11.51 -26.97
CA GLY A 352 3.27 12.18 -26.07
C GLY A 352 3.24 13.69 -26.22
N GLU A 353 2.15 14.30 -25.79
CA GLU A 353 2.00 15.74 -25.70
C GLU A 353 2.99 16.35 -24.70
N PRO A 354 3.48 17.59 -24.91
CA PRO A 354 4.46 18.22 -24.01
C PRO A 354 4.04 18.27 -22.54
N GLU A 355 2.76 18.46 -22.27
CA GLU A 355 2.18 18.49 -20.92
C GLU A 355 2.29 17.12 -20.24
N GLN A 356 2.01 16.04 -20.96
CA GLN A 356 2.12 14.66 -20.48
C GLN A 356 3.56 14.27 -20.19
N VAL A 357 4.50 14.74 -21.01
CA VAL A 357 5.94 14.51 -20.83
C VAL A 357 6.44 15.21 -19.56
N ALA A 358 5.97 16.44 -19.30
CA ALA A 358 6.28 17.17 -18.09
C ALA A 358 5.78 16.42 -16.83
N ALA A 359 4.52 15.95 -16.86
CA ALA A 359 3.90 15.21 -15.76
C ALA A 359 4.65 13.90 -15.42
N ILE A 360 5.11 13.14 -16.43
CA ILE A 360 5.92 11.93 -16.18
C ILE A 360 7.26 12.27 -15.52
N ARG A 361 7.91 13.35 -15.94
CA ARG A 361 9.17 13.79 -15.36
C ARG A 361 9.02 14.22 -13.90
N GLU A 362 7.92 14.86 -13.59
CA GLU A 362 7.55 15.30 -12.25
C GLU A 362 7.15 14.11 -11.36
N ALA A 363 6.39 13.15 -11.92
CA ALA A 363 5.94 11.95 -11.23
C ALA A 363 7.06 11.02 -10.76
N LEU A 364 8.16 10.96 -11.51
CA LEU A 364 9.26 10.03 -11.25
C LEU A 364 10.60 10.78 -11.17
N PRO A 365 10.78 11.67 -10.17
CA PRO A 365 12.04 12.35 -10.00
C PRO A 365 13.16 11.35 -9.69
N PRO A 366 14.40 11.58 -10.15
CA PRO A 366 15.52 10.67 -9.91
C PRO A 366 15.76 10.35 -8.42
N SER A 367 15.45 11.30 -7.53
CA SER A 367 15.53 11.11 -6.08
C SER A 367 14.61 9.99 -5.59
N THR A 368 13.36 9.98 -6.03
CA THR A 368 12.38 8.94 -5.68
C THR A 368 12.80 7.58 -6.19
N LEU A 369 13.32 7.49 -7.42
CA LEU A 369 13.83 6.23 -7.98
C LEU A 369 15.03 5.69 -7.21
N ILE A 370 15.98 6.57 -6.83
CA ILE A 370 17.15 6.19 -6.02
C ILE A 370 16.70 5.70 -4.63
N LEU A 371 15.82 6.43 -3.98
CA LEU A 371 15.30 6.05 -2.67
C LEU A 371 14.54 4.72 -2.74
N SER A 372 13.68 4.54 -3.75
CA SER A 372 12.98 3.29 -4.00
C SER A 372 13.92 2.12 -4.17
N PHE A 373 15.02 2.32 -4.92
CA PHE A 373 16.05 1.29 -5.10
C PHE A 373 16.77 0.95 -3.79
N ILE A 374 17.07 1.94 -2.95
CA ILE A 374 17.67 1.72 -1.63
C ILE A 374 16.74 0.87 -0.74
N PHE A 375 15.46 1.22 -0.67
CA PHE A 375 14.47 0.46 0.10
C PHE A 375 14.25 -0.94 -0.47
N LEU A 376 14.28 -1.11 -1.79
CA LEU A 376 14.21 -2.41 -2.46
C LEU A 376 15.38 -3.29 -2.03
N VAL A 377 16.61 -2.79 -2.13
CA VAL A 377 17.80 -3.56 -1.80
C VAL A 377 17.85 -3.91 -0.31
N LEU A 378 17.64 -2.94 0.56
CA LEU A 378 17.66 -3.17 2.02
C LEU A 378 16.52 -4.10 2.47
N GLY A 379 15.31 -3.88 1.98
CA GLY A 379 14.14 -4.72 2.28
C GLY A 379 14.34 -6.14 1.78
N TYR A 380 14.86 -6.32 0.57
CA TYR A 380 15.18 -7.64 0.02
C TYR A 380 16.21 -8.37 0.90
N ILE A 381 17.33 -7.73 1.24
CA ILE A 381 18.37 -8.32 2.10
C ILE A 381 17.79 -8.69 3.46
N PHE A 382 16.96 -7.83 4.03
CA PHE A 382 16.33 -8.06 5.33
C PHE A 382 15.47 -9.34 5.34
N TYR A 383 14.53 -9.46 4.43
CA TYR A 383 13.64 -10.62 4.37
C TYR A 383 14.33 -11.88 3.86
N ALA A 384 15.24 -11.75 2.90
CA ALA A 384 16.05 -12.86 2.39
C ALA A 384 16.89 -13.51 3.50
N ALA A 385 17.53 -12.70 4.35
CA ALA A 385 18.32 -13.22 5.48
C ALA A 385 17.45 -14.02 6.45
N ILE A 386 16.26 -13.54 6.78
CA ILE A 386 15.32 -14.24 7.68
C ILE A 386 14.91 -15.59 7.07
N LEU A 387 14.49 -15.61 5.80
CA LEU A 387 13.98 -16.82 5.17
C LEU A 387 15.07 -17.85 4.88
N ILE A 388 16.29 -17.42 4.57
CA ILE A 388 17.47 -18.33 4.50
C ILE A 388 17.68 -19.01 5.87
N ALA A 389 17.61 -18.25 6.97
CA ALA A 389 17.81 -18.82 8.30
C ALA A 389 16.69 -19.80 8.68
N LEU A 390 15.44 -19.48 8.36
CA LEU A 390 14.29 -20.36 8.58
C LEU A 390 14.40 -21.65 7.73
N GLY A 391 14.80 -21.54 6.47
CA GLY A 391 15.06 -22.69 5.61
C GLY A 391 16.15 -23.61 6.14
N ALA A 392 17.23 -23.05 6.69
CA ALA A 392 18.28 -23.82 7.31
C ALA A 392 17.84 -24.59 8.57
N MET A 393 16.84 -24.06 9.30
CA MET A 393 16.27 -24.71 10.48
C MET A 393 15.25 -25.78 10.16
N ALA A 394 14.53 -25.65 9.07
CA ALA A 394 13.49 -26.58 8.65
C ALA A 394 14.04 -27.98 8.42
N GLN A 395 13.25 -29.01 8.76
CA GLN A 395 13.57 -30.41 8.56
C GLN A 395 12.84 -31.00 7.33
N SER A 396 11.75 -30.35 6.93
CA SER A 396 10.95 -30.72 5.78
C SER A 396 10.39 -29.47 5.10
N MET A 397 9.87 -29.61 3.90
CA MET A 397 9.18 -28.51 3.19
C MET A 397 7.98 -28.01 3.98
N GLN A 398 7.23 -28.92 4.61
CA GLN A 398 6.05 -28.54 5.43
C GLN A 398 6.45 -27.76 6.68
N ASP A 399 7.55 -28.17 7.34
CA ASP A 399 8.10 -27.45 8.49
C ASP A 399 8.54 -26.03 8.11
N ALA A 400 9.19 -25.87 6.96
CA ALA A 400 9.59 -24.57 6.45
C ALA A 400 8.41 -23.64 6.13
N GLN A 401 7.36 -24.17 5.54
CA GLN A 401 6.13 -23.41 5.29
C GLN A 401 5.53 -22.90 6.61
N THR A 402 5.47 -23.77 7.62
CA THR A 402 4.96 -23.40 8.96
C THR A 402 5.84 -22.33 9.62
N LEU A 403 7.17 -22.48 9.55
CA LEU A 403 8.11 -21.50 10.09
C LEU A 403 8.08 -20.16 9.37
N SER A 404 7.69 -20.13 8.11
CA SER A 404 7.59 -18.89 7.31
C SER A 404 6.30 -18.11 7.57
N LEU A 405 5.25 -18.73 8.14
CA LEU A 405 3.95 -18.08 8.37
C LEU A 405 4.04 -16.74 9.13
N PRO A 406 4.83 -16.59 10.21
CA PRO A 406 4.97 -15.29 10.88
C PRO A 406 5.56 -14.21 9.97
N VAL A 407 6.51 -14.57 9.11
CA VAL A 407 7.12 -13.63 8.15
C VAL A 407 6.10 -13.23 7.09
N MET A 408 5.34 -14.19 6.56
CA MET A 408 4.24 -13.93 5.64
C MET A 408 3.22 -12.98 6.24
N LEU A 409 2.83 -13.20 7.49
CA LEU A 409 1.86 -12.36 8.19
C LEU A 409 2.35 -10.92 8.29
N VAL A 410 3.62 -10.70 8.59
CA VAL A 410 4.24 -9.36 8.60
C VAL A 410 4.23 -8.73 7.21
N MET A 411 4.51 -9.50 6.16
CA MET A 411 4.44 -9.02 4.78
C MET A 411 3.01 -8.64 4.39
N PHE A 412 2.00 -9.42 4.79
CA PHE A 412 0.60 -9.07 4.60
C PHE A 412 0.16 -7.84 5.40
N MET A 413 0.73 -7.61 6.59
CA MET A 413 0.56 -6.33 7.30
C MET A 413 1.11 -5.16 6.46
N GLY A 414 2.25 -5.35 5.77
CA GLY A 414 2.78 -4.38 4.81
C GLY A 414 1.76 -4.03 3.71
N LEU A 415 1.07 -5.03 3.16
CA LEU A 415 -0.01 -4.81 2.20
C LEU A 415 -1.17 -4.01 2.82
N GLY A 416 -1.57 -4.33 4.06
CA GLY A 416 -2.57 -3.56 4.79
C GLY A 416 -2.19 -2.09 4.96
N VAL A 417 -0.92 -1.82 5.29
CA VAL A 417 -0.40 -0.44 5.39
C VAL A 417 -0.43 0.27 4.04
N ILE A 418 -0.12 -0.45 2.94
CA ILE A 418 -0.23 0.08 1.58
C ILE A 418 -1.67 0.52 1.32
N MET A 419 -2.67 -0.29 1.64
CA MET A 419 -4.10 0.04 1.44
C MET A 419 -4.53 1.27 2.25
N VAL A 420 -4.09 1.39 3.50
CA VAL A 420 -4.34 2.60 4.32
C VAL A 420 -3.62 3.81 3.72
N GLY A 421 -2.38 3.64 3.28
CA GLY A 421 -1.54 4.69 2.69
C GLY A 421 -2.11 5.27 1.39
N VAL A 422 -2.88 4.48 0.63
CA VAL A 422 -3.61 4.95 -0.57
C VAL A 422 -4.56 6.10 -0.21
N ASN A 423 -5.26 5.98 0.91
CA ASN A 423 -6.29 6.94 1.30
C ASN A 423 -5.77 8.05 2.24
N ALA A 424 -4.76 7.73 3.07
CA ALA A 424 -4.24 8.63 4.08
C ALA A 424 -2.73 8.42 4.29
N PRO A 425 -1.87 8.85 3.33
CA PRO A 425 -0.43 8.62 3.37
C PRO A 425 0.25 9.26 4.59
N ASP A 426 -0.29 10.37 5.10
CA ASP A 426 0.23 11.10 6.26
C ASP A 426 -0.39 10.69 7.60
N SER A 427 -1.22 9.64 7.61
CA SER A 427 -1.79 9.13 8.86
C SER A 427 -0.70 8.67 9.82
N ALA A 428 -0.95 8.76 11.13
CA ALA A 428 -0.01 8.34 12.16
C ALA A 428 0.40 6.86 12.00
N VAL A 429 -0.54 6.02 11.54
CA VAL A 429 -0.30 4.58 11.31
C VAL A 429 0.69 4.37 10.17
N VAL A 430 0.48 5.02 9.02
CA VAL A 430 1.37 4.90 7.85
C VAL A 430 2.72 5.53 8.13
N THR A 431 2.75 6.66 8.86
CA THR A 431 3.99 7.31 9.31
C THR A 431 4.79 6.38 10.22
N ALA A 432 4.17 5.78 11.24
CA ALA A 432 4.84 4.84 12.11
C ALA A 432 5.33 3.59 11.35
N ALA A 433 4.50 3.04 10.47
CA ALA A 433 4.84 1.88 9.64
C ALA A 433 5.98 2.17 8.66
N SER A 434 6.09 3.40 8.15
CA SER A 434 7.18 3.82 7.25
C SER A 434 8.54 3.96 7.95
N ILE A 435 8.55 4.11 9.27
CA ILE A 435 9.77 4.17 10.09
C ILE A 435 10.12 2.78 10.64
N PHE A 436 9.11 1.93 10.89
CA PHE A 436 9.31 0.61 11.48
C PHE A 436 9.97 -0.36 10.47
N PRO A 437 11.14 -0.96 10.78
CA PRO A 437 11.96 -1.68 9.80
C PRO A 437 11.27 -2.83 9.07
N LEU A 438 10.30 -3.51 9.72
CA LEU A 438 9.59 -4.61 9.09
C LEU A 438 8.66 -4.16 7.96
N THR A 439 8.03 -3.00 8.11
CA THR A 439 7.04 -2.47 7.16
C THR A 439 7.56 -1.30 6.34
N SER A 440 8.67 -0.69 6.77
CA SER A 440 9.23 0.51 6.14
C SER A 440 9.52 0.36 4.65
N PRO A 441 10.03 -0.79 4.12
CA PRO A 441 10.27 -0.91 2.69
C PRO A 441 9.01 -0.73 1.85
N PHE A 442 7.86 -1.14 2.38
CA PHE A 442 6.57 -1.06 1.69
C PHE A 442 5.88 0.29 1.94
N ALA A 443 5.79 0.70 3.20
CA ALA A 443 5.07 1.90 3.61
C ALA A 443 5.73 3.19 3.11
N MET A 444 7.07 3.25 3.07
CA MET A 444 7.77 4.44 2.62
C MET A 444 7.57 4.69 1.12
N MET A 445 7.41 3.63 0.29
CA MET A 445 7.19 3.79 -1.13
C MET A 445 5.97 4.66 -1.46
N ILE A 446 4.85 4.44 -0.75
CA ILE A 446 3.64 5.24 -0.94
C ILE A 446 3.85 6.66 -0.44
N ARG A 447 4.54 6.83 0.70
CA ARG A 447 4.79 8.14 1.27
C ARG A 447 5.74 9.00 0.46
N LEU A 448 6.68 8.39 -0.27
CA LEU A 448 7.59 9.14 -1.16
C LEU A 448 6.83 9.97 -2.22
N ALA A 449 5.63 9.54 -2.61
CA ALA A 449 4.76 10.31 -3.50
C ALA A 449 4.06 11.51 -2.82
N SER A 450 4.11 11.59 -1.49
CA SER A 450 3.51 12.67 -0.68
C SER A 450 4.56 13.55 0.00
N ASP A 451 5.79 13.54 -0.49
CA ASP A 451 6.93 14.34 -0.02
C ASP A 451 7.11 14.35 1.51
N PRO A 452 7.39 13.19 2.14
CA PRO A 452 7.58 13.11 3.57
C PRO A 452 8.84 13.89 3.99
N PRO A 453 8.88 14.45 5.22
CA PRO A 453 10.05 15.16 5.72
C PRO A 453 11.34 14.33 5.62
N LEU A 454 12.43 14.92 5.14
CA LEU A 454 13.72 14.24 4.91
C LEU A 454 14.22 13.46 6.13
N TRP A 455 14.00 13.97 7.34
CA TRP A 455 14.44 13.29 8.55
C TRP A 455 13.74 11.93 8.75
N GLN A 456 12.47 11.78 8.31
CA GLN A 456 11.75 10.51 8.39
C GLN A 456 12.32 9.49 7.40
N ILE A 457 12.66 9.92 6.20
CA ILE A 457 13.30 9.07 5.19
C ILE A 457 14.66 8.57 5.71
N LEU A 458 15.50 9.50 6.19
CA LEU A 458 16.83 9.16 6.72
C LEU A 458 16.76 8.26 7.95
N LEU A 459 15.81 8.54 8.85
CA LEU A 459 15.58 7.70 10.04
C LEU A 459 15.14 6.29 9.63
N SER A 460 14.22 6.17 8.68
CA SER A 460 13.74 4.90 8.17
C SER A 460 14.87 4.07 7.55
N ILE A 461 15.68 4.68 6.67
CA ILE A 461 16.84 4.02 6.06
C ILE A 461 17.85 3.58 7.14
N ALA A 462 18.15 4.45 8.09
CA ALA A 462 19.10 4.14 9.16
C ALA A 462 18.62 2.97 10.03
N LEU A 463 17.35 2.99 10.45
CA LEU A 463 16.76 1.92 11.25
C LEU A 463 16.66 0.61 10.46
N LEU A 464 16.30 0.66 9.19
CA LEU A 464 16.25 -0.50 8.31
C LEU A 464 17.66 -1.07 8.12
N PHE A 465 18.67 -0.25 7.87
CA PHE A 465 20.06 -0.68 7.73
C PHE A 465 20.60 -1.34 9.01
N VAL A 466 20.37 -0.72 10.17
CA VAL A 466 20.75 -1.31 11.47
C VAL A 466 20.05 -2.65 11.70
N SER A 467 18.76 -2.73 11.32
CA SER A 467 17.98 -3.96 11.43
C SER A 467 18.49 -5.05 10.47
N VAL A 468 18.88 -4.69 9.25
CA VAL A 468 19.52 -5.61 8.28
C VAL A 468 20.78 -6.20 8.89
N VAL A 469 21.67 -5.36 9.43
CA VAL A 469 22.92 -5.83 10.06
C VAL A 469 22.64 -6.74 11.26
N GLY A 470 21.68 -6.34 12.11
CA GLY A 470 21.24 -7.13 13.27
C GLY A 470 20.68 -8.49 12.87
N VAL A 471 19.76 -8.50 11.90
CA VAL A 471 19.14 -9.73 11.37
C VAL A 471 20.19 -10.63 10.72
N MET A 472 21.07 -10.09 9.88
CA MET A 472 22.14 -10.87 9.26
C MET A 472 23.05 -11.51 10.32
N TRP A 473 23.37 -10.80 11.39
CA TRP A 473 24.20 -11.31 12.47
C TRP A 473 23.48 -12.44 13.26
N VAL A 474 22.19 -12.29 13.55
CA VAL A 474 21.37 -13.33 14.20
C VAL A 474 21.24 -14.54 13.27
N CYS A 475 20.85 -14.30 12.00
CA CYS A 475 20.63 -15.34 11.01
C CYS A 475 21.91 -16.15 10.74
N ALA A 476 23.07 -15.51 10.71
CA ALA A 476 24.35 -16.21 10.55
C ALA A 476 24.61 -17.20 11.71
N ARG A 477 24.20 -16.85 12.95
CA ARG A 477 24.30 -17.75 14.10
C ARG A 477 23.28 -18.88 14.03
N VAL A 478 22.04 -18.53 13.78
CA VAL A 478 20.94 -19.49 13.66
C VAL A 478 21.20 -20.53 12.58
N PHE A 479 21.64 -20.08 11.43
CA PHE A 479 21.99 -20.95 10.31
C PHE A 479 23.09 -21.94 10.69
N ARG A 480 24.15 -21.45 11.34
CA ARG A 480 25.26 -22.29 11.78
C ARG A 480 24.81 -23.40 12.73
N PHE A 481 23.87 -23.11 13.61
CA PHE A 481 23.24 -24.11 14.48
C PHE A 481 22.31 -25.05 13.71
N GLY A 482 21.45 -24.54 12.86
CA GLY A 482 20.47 -25.32 12.13
C GLY A 482 21.06 -26.35 11.17
N VAL A 483 22.21 -26.05 10.55
CA VAL A 483 22.91 -26.97 9.66
C VAL A 483 23.73 -28.01 10.43
N LEU A 484 24.42 -27.59 11.52
CA LEU A 484 25.37 -28.48 12.23
C LEU A 484 24.70 -29.38 13.26
N SER A 485 23.58 -29.00 13.85
CA SER A 485 22.95 -29.76 14.93
C SER A 485 21.92 -30.77 14.50
N GLY A 486 21.42 -30.69 13.24
CA GLY A 486 20.35 -31.56 12.76
C GLY A 486 19.05 -31.50 13.60
N SER A 487 19.02 -30.63 14.62
CA SER A 487 17.96 -30.53 15.60
C SER A 487 17.01 -29.40 15.25
N GLY A 488 15.70 -29.68 15.21
CA GLY A 488 14.65 -28.71 14.92
C GLY A 488 14.55 -27.57 15.93
N VAL A 489 13.48 -26.78 15.82
CA VAL A 489 13.17 -25.53 16.58
C VAL A 489 13.40 -25.65 18.09
N GLY A 490 13.24 -26.84 18.69
CA GLY A 490 13.46 -27.08 20.12
C GLY A 490 14.88 -26.78 20.62
N ALA A 491 15.88 -26.90 19.76
CA ALA A 491 17.26 -26.58 20.14
C ALA A 491 17.54 -25.09 20.22
N ILE A 492 16.81 -24.28 19.43
CA ILE A 492 16.95 -22.82 19.41
C ILE A 492 16.31 -22.19 20.63
N THR A 493 15.14 -22.66 21.03
CA THR A 493 14.51 -22.21 22.27
C THR A 493 15.41 -22.48 23.49
N GLY A 494 16.08 -23.62 23.46
CA GLY A 494 17.10 -23.98 24.48
C GLY A 494 18.33 -23.08 24.42
N TRP A 495 18.83 -22.76 23.22
CA TRP A 495 19.99 -21.87 23.04
C TRP A 495 19.63 -20.41 23.39
N PHE A 496 18.49 -19.90 22.93
CA PHE A 496 18.01 -18.56 23.26
C PHE A 496 17.83 -18.38 24.76
N ARG A 497 17.26 -19.38 25.42
CA ARG A 497 17.09 -19.40 26.89
C ARG A 497 18.42 -19.35 27.62
N ARG A 498 19.48 -20.05 27.15
CA ARG A 498 20.82 -20.05 27.74
C ARG A 498 21.63 -18.80 27.46
N THR A 499 21.49 -18.24 26.21
CA THR A 499 22.38 -17.17 25.76
C THR A 499 21.80 -15.78 26.04
N VAL A 500 20.49 -15.60 25.91
CA VAL A 500 19.83 -14.29 26.08
C VAL A 500 19.30 -14.10 27.49
N LEU A 501 18.76 -15.15 28.12
CA LEU A 501 18.15 -15.03 29.43
C LEU A 501 19.12 -15.30 30.59
N ARG A 502 20.42 -15.60 30.33
CA ARG A 502 21.46 -15.79 31.34
C ARG A 502 21.00 -16.56 32.60
N ARG A 503 20.10 -17.51 32.46
CA ARG A 503 19.75 -18.39 33.58
C ARG A 503 20.63 -19.63 33.47
N PRO A 504 21.54 -19.87 34.49
CA PRO A 504 22.21 -21.13 34.59
C PRO A 504 21.18 -22.25 34.80
N ALA A 505 21.48 -23.41 34.22
CA ALA A 505 20.68 -24.63 34.34
C ALA A 505 20.59 -25.08 35.79
#